data_9dbefb781c40fea62219002e1cabadfa
#
_entry.id   9dbefb781c40fea62219002e1cabadfa
#
_cell.length_a   1.000
_cell.length_b   1.000
_cell.length_c   1.000
_cell.angle_alpha   90.00
_cell.angle_beta   90.00
_cell.angle_gamma   90.00
#
_symmetry.space_group_name_H-M   'P 1'
#
loop_
_entity.id
_entity.type
_entity.pdbx_description
1 polymer ?
#
loop_
_entity_poly.entity_id
_entity_poly.type
_entity_poly.pdbx_seq_one_letter_code
_entity_poly.pdbx_strand_id
1 'polypeptide(L)'
;MKRIFLLLIICSISSLTLCAQALWENGAVKGIWCSPKEAIPSKDWKAQWIWLSDESPMMLSRKSFELENQPQKSVLKITATSQYKLYINDQYIIKGPARSAPHHQSFDQFDITQLLKKGINTIAVKVHYQAGKKSYHFKGRPGLLAQLNMSFDSNEVILVTDESWKVKADPSWDITAPLINRFQDFVNDKVDLRQKIDGWYNRTFDDLDWKAATLVYRNEGWPPHQKNNSAGATTLPWVNLIPRDLPYLKETDLVITNLIKAEQIDTPNIDEIPPISIEKSINLNLKTEVPFILKAPKKGKVWMLMYDFGEIINGTPRISLEGAKGNHVDVLCSPFQINGFFNHTVLHSNFRDQLILSGGLDQWESTYLKPSRYLVLIIHSENPVKVVQVGSRKVEYPFERKGEILSTEAPWILRY
;
A
#
# COMPACT_ATOMS: atom_id res chain seq x y z
N MET A 1 -44.40 35.22 -19.17
CA MET A 1 -43.84 33.93 -18.68
C MET A 1 -42.52 33.54 -19.32
N LYS A 2 -42.31 33.60 -20.63
CA LYS A 2 -41.03 33.20 -21.27
C LYS A 2 -39.78 34.00 -20.88
N ARG A 3 -39.90 35.28 -20.56
CA ARG A 3 -38.76 36.12 -20.13
C ARG A 3 -38.29 35.87 -18.68
N ILE A 4 -39.19 35.49 -17.81
CA ILE A 4 -38.85 35.15 -16.41
C ILE A 4 -38.13 33.82 -16.33
N PHE A 5 -38.50 32.84 -17.18
CA PHE A 5 -37.84 31.55 -17.24
C PHE A 5 -36.40 31.64 -17.79
N LEU A 6 -36.14 32.53 -18.74
CA LEU A 6 -34.81 32.78 -19.28
C LEU A 6 -33.88 33.44 -18.25
N LEU A 7 -34.39 34.33 -17.42
CA LEU A 7 -33.62 34.99 -16.36
C LEU A 7 -33.26 34.01 -15.22
N LEU A 8 -34.15 33.06 -14.88
CA LEU A 8 -33.88 32.02 -13.88
C LEU A 8 -32.84 31.00 -14.37
N ILE A 9 -32.83 30.66 -15.65
CA ILE A 9 -31.81 29.76 -16.22
C ILE A 9 -30.46 30.49 -16.29
N ILE A 10 -30.41 31.75 -16.65
CA ILE A 10 -29.16 32.52 -16.69
C ILE A 10 -28.60 32.72 -15.28
N CYS A 11 -29.44 32.98 -14.27
CA CYS A 11 -29.00 33.04 -12.87
C CYS A 11 -28.50 31.70 -12.33
N SER A 12 -29.12 30.59 -12.71
CA SER A 12 -28.66 29.27 -12.27
C SER A 12 -27.34 28.84 -12.94
N ILE A 13 -27.14 29.20 -14.21
CA ILE A 13 -25.89 28.93 -14.91
C ILE A 13 -24.77 29.84 -14.41
N SER A 14 -25.06 31.11 -14.13
CA SER A 14 -24.06 32.04 -13.57
C SER A 14 -23.67 31.65 -12.12
N SER A 15 -24.60 31.16 -11.30
CA SER A 15 -24.28 30.66 -9.96
C SER A 15 -23.49 29.38 -9.95
N LEU A 16 -23.75 28.48 -10.91
CA LEU A 16 -22.94 27.26 -11.09
C LEU A 16 -21.52 27.57 -11.59
N THR A 17 -21.39 28.53 -12.50
CA THR A 17 -20.08 28.96 -13.00
C THR A 17 -19.29 29.71 -11.93
N LEU A 18 -19.93 30.55 -11.13
CA LEU A 18 -19.32 31.22 -9.98
C LEU A 18 -18.91 30.22 -8.89
N CYS A 19 -19.71 29.19 -8.62
CA CYS A 19 -19.36 28.15 -7.68
C CYS A 19 -18.18 27.29 -8.17
N ALA A 20 -18.16 26.95 -9.46
CA ALA A 20 -17.03 26.24 -10.08
C ALA A 20 -15.76 27.09 -10.10
N GLN A 21 -15.88 28.38 -10.40
CA GLN A 21 -14.77 29.31 -10.41
C GLN A 21 -14.25 29.60 -8.97
N ALA A 22 -15.15 29.72 -8.01
CA ALA A 22 -14.79 29.85 -6.60
C ALA A 22 -14.13 28.58 -6.03
N LEU A 23 -14.58 27.39 -6.44
CA LEU A 23 -13.94 26.12 -6.12
C LEU A 23 -12.56 26.00 -6.76
N TRP A 24 -12.41 26.42 -8.02
CA TRP A 24 -11.15 26.43 -8.71
C TRP A 24 -10.16 27.43 -8.10
N GLU A 25 -10.57 28.67 -7.86
CA GLU A 25 -9.72 29.69 -7.26
C GLU A 25 -9.34 29.39 -5.80
N ASN A 26 -10.24 28.80 -5.02
CA ASN A 26 -9.97 28.43 -3.63
C ASN A 26 -9.28 27.07 -3.48
N GLY A 27 -9.49 26.14 -4.41
CA GLY A 27 -8.96 24.78 -4.30
C GLY A 27 -7.53 24.64 -4.80
N ALA A 28 -7.31 24.88 -6.07
CA ALA A 28 -6.04 24.55 -6.70
C ALA A 28 -4.91 25.56 -6.40
N VAL A 29 -5.21 26.86 -6.42
CA VAL A 29 -4.17 27.90 -6.29
C VAL A 29 -3.93 28.26 -4.83
N LYS A 30 -4.97 28.51 -4.05
CA LYS A 30 -4.82 28.84 -2.62
C LYS A 30 -4.33 27.67 -1.79
N GLY A 31 -4.70 26.44 -2.11
CA GLY A 31 -4.23 25.25 -1.41
C GLY A 31 -2.72 25.06 -1.48
N ILE A 32 -2.12 25.41 -2.62
CA ILE A 32 -0.67 25.34 -2.82
C ILE A 32 0.07 26.46 -2.04
N TRP A 33 -0.55 27.60 -1.90
CA TRP A 33 0.05 28.81 -1.32
C TRP A 33 -0.48 29.13 0.08
N CYS A 34 -1.28 28.25 0.68
CA CYS A 34 -1.78 28.46 2.03
C CYS A 34 -0.65 28.65 3.02
N SER A 35 -0.80 29.67 3.83
CA SER A 35 0.11 29.82 4.97
C SER A 35 -0.03 28.64 5.92
N PRO A 36 1.01 28.31 6.69
CA PRO A 36 0.93 27.25 7.70
C PRO A 36 -0.26 27.41 8.67
N LYS A 37 -0.76 28.61 8.86
CA LYS A 37 -1.93 28.90 9.70
C LYS A 37 -3.25 28.43 9.09
N GLU A 38 -3.33 28.30 7.77
CA GLU A 38 -4.53 27.83 7.04
C GLU A 38 -4.55 26.31 6.86
N ALA A 39 -3.39 25.65 7.10
CA ALA A 39 -3.25 24.21 7.03
C ALA A 39 -3.84 23.50 8.24
N ILE A 40 -5.08 23.79 8.60
CA ILE A 40 -5.78 23.13 9.69
C ILE A 40 -6.58 21.97 9.10
N PRO A 41 -6.46 20.74 9.65
CA PRO A 41 -7.46 19.72 9.40
C PRO A 41 -8.84 20.32 9.57
N SER A 42 -9.81 19.92 8.76
CA SER A 42 -11.15 20.49 8.84
C SER A 42 -11.60 20.58 10.31
N LYS A 43 -12.48 21.52 10.66
CA LYS A 43 -12.96 21.74 12.04
C LYS A 43 -13.45 20.49 12.76
N ASP A 44 -13.74 19.42 11.99
CA ASP A 44 -14.20 18.12 12.50
C ASP A 44 -13.07 17.18 12.95
N TRP A 45 -11.80 17.56 12.74
CA TRP A 45 -10.67 16.77 13.17
C TRP A 45 -10.10 17.28 14.50
N LYS A 46 -10.13 16.38 15.50
CA LYS A 46 -9.44 16.56 16.79
C LYS A 46 -8.09 15.87 16.82
N ALA A 47 -7.85 14.96 15.89
CA ALA A 47 -6.63 14.19 15.74
C ALA A 47 -5.44 15.07 15.37
N GLN A 48 -4.26 14.65 15.80
CA GLN A 48 -2.98 15.27 15.48
C GLN A 48 -2.15 14.33 14.59
N TRP A 49 -1.34 14.90 13.71
CA TRP A 49 -0.41 14.13 12.92
C TRP A 49 0.71 13.57 13.80
N ILE A 50 0.94 12.27 13.69
CA ILE A 50 1.95 11.56 14.47
C ILE A 50 2.96 10.85 13.57
N TRP A 51 4.19 10.71 14.07
CA TRP A 51 5.25 9.93 13.45
C TRP A 51 6.21 9.37 14.48
N LEU A 52 7.27 8.70 14.00
CA LEU A 52 8.43 8.28 14.76
C LEU A 52 9.28 9.49 15.20
N SER A 53 10.05 9.33 16.24
CA SER A 53 11.10 10.29 16.64
C SER A 53 12.38 10.16 15.80
N ASP A 54 12.50 9.14 14.97
CA ASP A 54 13.63 8.88 14.08
C ASP A 54 13.24 9.09 12.59
N GLU A 55 14.23 8.99 11.70
CA GLU A 55 14.06 9.23 10.27
C GLU A 55 13.61 7.98 9.48
N SER A 56 13.22 6.89 10.14
CA SER A 56 12.77 5.69 9.43
C SER A 56 11.56 5.99 8.55
N PRO A 57 11.56 5.56 7.30
CA PRO A 57 10.43 5.73 6.40
C PRO A 57 9.29 4.71 6.62
N MET A 58 9.52 3.70 7.46
CA MET A 58 8.54 2.64 7.71
C MET A 58 8.16 2.62 9.19
N MET A 59 6.93 3.01 9.49
CA MET A 59 6.39 3.07 10.84
C MET A 59 5.36 1.97 11.07
N LEU A 60 5.50 1.25 12.16
CA LEU A 60 4.44 0.48 12.79
C LEU A 60 3.85 1.34 13.90
N SER A 61 2.53 1.48 13.95
CA SER A 61 1.84 2.23 14.98
C SER A 61 0.64 1.46 15.48
N ARG A 62 0.31 1.64 16.76
CA ARG A 62 -0.84 0.97 17.35
C ARG A 62 -1.44 1.75 18.51
N LYS A 63 -2.73 1.57 18.71
CA LYS A 63 -3.50 2.09 19.83
C LYS A 63 -4.44 1.02 20.33
N SER A 64 -4.18 0.55 21.55
CA SER A 64 -5.10 -0.31 22.27
C SER A 64 -6.01 0.54 23.17
N PHE A 65 -7.27 0.17 23.27
CA PHE A 65 -8.28 0.82 24.09
C PHE A 65 -9.32 -0.19 24.54
N GLU A 66 -9.98 0.10 25.66
CA GLU A 66 -10.99 -0.77 26.23
C GLU A 66 -12.40 -0.19 26.07
N LEU A 67 -13.36 -1.04 25.75
CA LEU A 67 -14.78 -0.69 25.65
C LEU A 67 -15.58 -1.48 26.67
N GLU A 68 -16.36 -0.78 27.49
CA GLU A 68 -17.31 -1.42 28.40
C GLU A 68 -18.46 -2.08 27.68
N ASN A 69 -18.92 -1.46 26.60
CA ASN A 69 -20.01 -1.94 25.74
C ASN A 69 -19.65 -1.74 24.27
N GLN A 70 -20.30 -2.49 23.40
CA GLN A 70 -20.18 -2.29 21.97
C GLN A 70 -20.90 -0.98 21.58
N PRO A 71 -20.24 -0.11 20.78
CA PRO A 71 -20.88 1.12 20.30
C PRO A 71 -21.97 0.80 19.28
N GLN A 72 -22.97 1.67 19.20
CA GLN A 72 -24.04 1.58 18.18
C GLN A 72 -23.52 1.94 16.80
N LYS A 73 -22.60 2.90 16.73
CA LYS A 73 -21.95 3.33 15.49
C LYS A 73 -20.52 3.73 15.76
N SER A 74 -19.62 3.34 14.86
CA SER A 74 -18.21 3.65 14.96
C SER A 74 -17.62 3.97 13.60
N VAL A 75 -17.24 5.23 13.41
CA VAL A 75 -16.70 5.72 12.14
C VAL A 75 -15.24 6.11 12.32
N LEU A 76 -14.37 5.37 11.66
CA LEU A 76 -12.93 5.66 11.60
C LEU A 76 -12.64 6.51 10.36
N LYS A 77 -12.04 7.68 10.56
CA LYS A 77 -11.41 8.50 9.52
C LYS A 77 -9.91 8.33 9.60
N ILE A 78 -9.23 8.07 8.49
CA ILE A 78 -7.79 7.83 8.48
C ILE A 78 -7.15 8.30 7.19
N THR A 79 -5.95 8.88 7.31
CA THR A 79 -5.07 9.18 6.19
C THR A 79 -3.61 9.12 6.63
N ALA A 80 -2.71 8.99 5.67
CA ALA A 80 -1.27 9.04 5.93
C ALA A 80 -0.54 9.71 4.77
N THR A 81 0.66 10.18 5.04
CA THR A 81 1.58 10.61 4.00
C THR A 81 2.12 9.38 3.27
N SER A 82 1.86 9.27 1.98
CA SER A 82 2.12 8.16 1.06
C SER A 82 1.16 6.99 1.23
N GLN A 83 1.45 5.98 2.02
CA GLN A 83 0.64 4.76 2.05
C GLN A 83 0.53 4.16 3.44
N TYR A 84 -0.66 3.66 3.78
CA TYR A 84 -0.87 2.87 4.99
C TYR A 84 -1.49 1.50 4.71
N LYS A 85 -1.27 0.56 5.63
CA LYS A 85 -2.03 -0.69 5.80
C LYS A 85 -2.73 -0.63 7.15
N LEU A 86 -4.06 -0.77 7.15
CA LEU A 86 -4.90 -0.71 8.35
C LEU A 86 -5.26 -2.11 8.84
N TYR A 87 -5.15 -2.30 10.14
CA TYR A 87 -5.59 -3.50 10.86
C TYR A 87 -6.51 -3.09 12.03
N ILE A 88 -7.58 -3.83 12.22
CA ILE A 88 -8.51 -3.69 13.35
C ILE A 88 -8.68 -5.05 13.99
N ASN A 89 -8.41 -5.15 15.27
CA ASN A 89 -8.63 -6.37 16.04
C ASN A 89 -8.11 -7.64 15.35
N ASP A 90 -6.82 -7.68 15.06
CA ASP A 90 -6.11 -8.80 14.44
C ASP A 90 -6.36 -8.98 12.93
N GLN A 91 -7.27 -8.20 12.32
CA GLN A 91 -7.67 -8.33 10.93
C GLN A 91 -7.09 -7.23 10.05
N TYR A 92 -6.53 -7.61 8.92
CA TYR A 92 -6.22 -6.68 7.85
C TYR A 92 -7.53 -6.14 7.24
N ILE A 93 -7.61 -4.82 7.06
CA ILE A 93 -8.78 -4.14 6.53
C ILE A 93 -8.54 -3.69 5.10
N ILE A 94 -7.53 -2.82 4.88
CA ILE A 94 -7.30 -2.18 3.59
C ILE A 94 -5.95 -1.47 3.53
N LYS A 95 -5.54 -1.12 2.31
CA LYS A 95 -4.48 -0.13 2.00
C LYS A 95 -5.10 1.20 1.61
N GLY A 96 -4.49 2.29 2.03
CA GLY A 96 -4.86 3.65 1.67
C GLY A 96 -3.72 4.62 1.91
N PRO A 97 -3.99 5.93 1.82
CA PRO A 97 -5.20 6.54 1.29
C PRO A 97 -5.26 6.48 -0.25
N ALA A 98 -6.37 6.95 -0.83
CA ALA A 98 -6.37 7.25 -2.25
C ALA A 98 -5.32 8.31 -2.54
N ARG A 99 -4.56 8.09 -3.63
CA ARG A 99 -3.53 9.03 -4.05
C ARG A 99 -4.15 10.37 -4.45
N SER A 100 -3.62 11.44 -3.92
CA SER A 100 -4.14 12.79 -4.13
C SER A 100 -3.01 13.82 -4.11
N ALA A 101 -3.34 15.04 -4.53
CA ALA A 101 -2.41 16.16 -4.47
C ALA A 101 -2.30 16.70 -3.03
N PRO A 102 -1.16 17.29 -2.65
CA PRO A 102 -0.92 17.78 -1.29
C PRO A 102 -1.95 18.79 -0.78
N HIS A 103 -2.51 19.59 -1.66
CA HIS A 103 -3.51 20.61 -1.32
C HIS A 103 -4.94 20.07 -1.23
N HIS A 104 -5.14 18.78 -1.60
CA HIS A 104 -6.41 18.07 -1.50
C HIS A 104 -6.13 16.60 -1.15
N GLN A 105 -5.69 16.36 0.08
CA GLN A 105 -5.39 15.03 0.55
C GLN A 105 -6.67 14.28 0.87
N SER A 106 -6.85 13.13 0.24
CA SER A 106 -7.96 12.23 0.57
C SER A 106 -7.74 11.59 1.93
N PHE A 107 -8.83 11.47 2.70
CA PHE A 107 -8.89 10.56 3.83
C PHE A 107 -9.93 9.47 3.57
N ASP A 108 -9.66 8.30 4.08
CA ASP A 108 -10.57 7.17 4.02
C ASP A 108 -11.51 7.19 5.23
N GLN A 109 -12.73 6.70 5.05
CA GLN A 109 -13.73 6.64 6.10
C GLN A 109 -14.37 5.25 6.12
N PHE A 110 -14.37 4.62 7.29
CA PHE A 110 -14.87 3.24 7.47
C PHE A 110 -15.85 3.17 8.62
N ASP A 111 -16.97 2.50 8.40
CA ASP A 111 -17.81 2.02 9.49
C ASP A 111 -17.21 0.72 10.03
N ILE A 112 -16.61 0.80 11.22
CA ILE A 112 -15.96 -0.33 11.88
C ILE A 112 -16.77 -0.87 13.06
N THR A 113 -18.04 -0.53 13.16
CA THR A 113 -18.91 -0.88 14.28
C THR A 113 -18.89 -2.39 14.57
N GLN A 114 -19.00 -3.20 13.52
CA GLN A 114 -19.03 -4.67 13.66
C GLN A 114 -17.66 -5.29 13.98
N LEU A 115 -16.58 -4.53 13.82
CA LEU A 115 -15.22 -4.97 14.13
C LEU A 115 -14.83 -4.72 15.60
N LEU A 116 -15.52 -3.79 16.26
CA LEU A 116 -15.29 -3.47 17.66
C LEU A 116 -16.07 -4.42 18.59
N LYS A 117 -15.46 -4.69 19.74
CA LYS A 117 -16.01 -5.63 20.72
C LYS A 117 -15.93 -5.04 22.12
N LYS A 118 -16.76 -5.52 23.04
CA LYS A 118 -16.55 -5.28 24.48
C LYS A 118 -15.16 -5.80 24.89
N GLY A 119 -14.48 -5.09 25.76
CA GLY A 119 -13.12 -5.35 26.22
C GLY A 119 -12.06 -4.69 25.33
N ILE A 120 -10.89 -5.27 25.25
CA ILE A 120 -9.74 -4.69 24.55
C ILE A 120 -9.92 -4.73 23.03
N ASN A 121 -9.72 -3.58 22.41
CA ASN A 121 -9.68 -3.39 20.97
C ASN A 121 -8.34 -2.75 20.59
N THR A 122 -7.91 -2.98 19.35
CA THR A 122 -6.67 -2.40 18.83
C THR A 122 -6.87 -1.89 17.40
N ILE A 123 -6.44 -0.67 17.16
CA ILE A 123 -6.19 -0.13 15.82
C ILE A 123 -4.69 -0.18 15.60
N ALA A 124 -4.24 -0.86 14.55
CA ALA A 124 -2.85 -0.93 14.18
C ALA A 124 -2.65 -0.50 12.74
N VAL A 125 -1.61 0.30 12.47
CA VAL A 125 -1.37 0.89 11.17
C VAL A 125 0.11 0.81 10.83
N LYS A 126 0.43 0.18 9.68
CA LYS A 126 1.76 0.24 9.08
C LYS A 126 1.78 1.36 8.07
N VAL A 127 2.68 2.31 8.18
CA VAL A 127 2.80 3.44 7.26
C VAL A 127 4.15 3.40 6.58
N HIS A 128 4.15 3.49 5.26
CA HIS A 128 5.35 3.73 4.48
C HIS A 128 5.35 5.17 3.96
N TYR A 129 6.34 5.95 4.37
CA TYR A 129 6.56 7.29 3.88
C TYR A 129 7.58 7.29 2.75
N GLN A 130 7.21 7.86 1.62
CA GLN A 130 8.12 8.10 0.52
C GLN A 130 8.54 9.56 0.48
N ALA A 131 9.85 9.77 0.53
CA ALA A 131 10.44 11.10 0.68
C ALA A 131 10.27 12.04 -0.54
N GLY A 132 9.53 11.64 -1.56
CA GLY A 132 9.17 12.47 -2.71
C GLY A 132 10.35 13.02 -3.49
N LYS A 133 11.15 12.14 -4.08
CA LYS A 133 12.30 12.54 -4.92
C LYS A 133 11.93 12.71 -6.40
N LYS A 134 10.77 12.21 -6.81
CA LYS A 134 10.31 12.12 -8.20
C LYS A 134 8.88 12.65 -8.36
N SER A 135 8.35 12.60 -9.55
CA SER A 135 7.07 13.21 -9.93
C SER A 135 5.82 12.59 -9.30
N TYR A 136 5.91 11.42 -8.68
CA TYR A 136 4.75 10.70 -8.15
C TYR A 136 4.45 10.96 -6.68
N HIS A 137 5.44 11.37 -5.91
CA HIS A 137 5.26 11.72 -4.50
C HIS A 137 5.79 13.12 -4.25
N PHE A 138 4.96 13.91 -3.60
CA PHE A 138 5.34 15.27 -3.22
C PHE A 138 6.16 15.22 -1.92
N LYS A 139 7.16 16.08 -1.83
CA LYS A 139 7.90 16.25 -0.60
C LYS A 139 6.97 16.79 0.49
N GLY A 140 7.03 16.21 1.65
CA GLY A 140 6.28 16.61 2.81
C GLY A 140 6.87 15.99 4.07
N ARG A 141 6.28 16.20 5.21
CA ARG A 141 6.62 15.45 6.41
C ARG A 141 5.91 14.10 6.42
N PRO A 142 6.55 13.06 6.94
CA PRO A 142 5.84 11.82 7.23
C PRO A 142 4.74 12.07 8.25
N GLY A 143 3.67 11.31 8.20
CA GLY A 143 2.61 11.42 9.17
C GLY A 143 1.48 10.41 8.98
N LEU A 144 0.87 10.09 10.11
CA LEU A 144 -0.38 9.36 10.22
C LEU A 144 -1.39 10.22 10.96
N LEU A 145 -2.61 10.27 10.47
CA LEU A 145 -3.74 10.94 11.12
C LEU A 145 -4.93 10.00 11.13
N ALA A 146 -5.48 9.75 12.31
CA ALA A 146 -6.66 8.91 12.46
C ALA A 146 -7.57 9.44 13.57
N GLN A 147 -8.88 9.34 13.35
CA GLN A 147 -9.91 9.70 14.32
C GLN A 147 -11.05 8.69 14.24
N LEU A 148 -11.35 8.08 15.36
CA LEU A 148 -12.48 7.18 15.54
C LEU A 148 -13.55 7.87 16.38
N ASN A 149 -14.72 8.07 15.80
CA ASN A 149 -15.90 8.56 16.49
C ASN A 149 -16.80 7.37 16.82
N MET A 150 -17.14 7.19 18.08
CA MET A 150 -17.98 6.09 18.58
C MET A 150 -19.20 6.69 19.28
N SER A 151 -20.39 6.28 18.84
CA SER A 151 -21.66 6.69 19.46
C SER A 151 -22.21 5.55 20.31
N PHE A 152 -22.62 5.86 21.53
CA PHE A 152 -23.31 5.00 22.46
C PHE A 152 -24.68 5.61 22.80
N ASP A 153 -25.53 4.88 23.53
CA ASP A 153 -26.91 5.36 23.86
C ASP A 153 -26.95 6.74 24.51
N SER A 154 -25.97 7.07 25.34
CA SER A 154 -25.98 8.28 26.16
C SER A 154 -24.83 9.24 25.89
N ASN A 155 -23.81 8.83 25.15
CA ASN A 155 -22.60 9.63 24.93
C ASN A 155 -21.89 9.30 23.61
N GLU A 156 -20.98 10.20 23.25
CA GLU A 156 -20.00 10.00 22.19
C GLU A 156 -18.60 9.95 22.75
N VAL A 157 -17.79 9.04 22.20
CA VAL A 157 -16.35 8.92 22.52
C VAL A 157 -15.56 9.12 21.26
N ILE A 158 -14.52 9.93 21.33
CA ILE A 158 -13.62 10.18 20.21
C ILE A 158 -12.22 9.72 20.58
N LEU A 159 -11.69 8.74 19.84
CA LEU A 159 -10.30 8.32 19.91
C LEU A 159 -9.52 8.96 18.75
N VAL A 160 -8.38 9.54 19.03
CA VAL A 160 -7.59 10.28 18.04
C VAL A 160 -6.14 9.84 18.02
N THR A 161 -5.44 10.12 16.93
CA THR A 161 -3.98 10.08 16.93
C THR A 161 -3.42 11.24 17.75
N ASP A 162 -2.59 10.88 18.71
CA ASP A 162 -1.86 11.77 19.62
C ASP A 162 -0.62 11.02 20.17
N GLU A 163 0.08 11.61 21.13
CA GLU A 163 1.27 11.03 21.75
C GLU A 163 1.00 9.72 22.53
N SER A 164 -0.25 9.38 22.80
CA SER A 164 -0.62 8.12 23.47
C SER A 164 -0.58 6.89 22.55
N TRP A 165 -0.39 7.08 21.25
CA TRP A 165 -0.13 5.98 20.34
C TRP A 165 1.26 5.43 20.52
N LYS A 166 1.39 4.13 20.38
CA LYS A 166 2.67 3.42 20.40
C LYS A 166 3.22 3.29 18.99
N VAL A 167 4.51 3.60 18.81
CA VAL A 167 5.17 3.57 17.50
C VAL A 167 6.52 2.89 17.56
N LYS A 168 6.88 2.23 16.46
CA LYS A 168 8.19 1.60 16.26
C LYS A 168 8.56 1.61 14.80
N ALA A 169 9.83 1.87 14.48
CA ALA A 169 10.32 1.64 13.13
C ALA A 169 10.25 0.14 12.81
N ASP A 170 9.86 -0.22 11.59
CA ASP A 170 9.89 -1.62 11.15
C ASP A 170 11.34 -2.05 10.91
N PRO A 171 11.94 -2.86 11.78
CA PRO A 171 13.35 -3.23 11.66
C PRO A 171 13.62 -4.22 10.53
N SER A 172 12.58 -4.84 9.99
CA SER A 172 12.71 -5.82 8.92
C SER A 172 12.92 -5.19 7.55
N TRP A 173 12.52 -3.92 7.37
CA TRP A 173 12.54 -3.27 6.07
C TRP A 173 13.81 -2.43 5.87
N ASP A 174 14.53 -2.71 4.77
CA ASP A 174 15.80 -2.04 4.46
C ASP A 174 15.55 -0.74 3.65
N ILE A 175 16.02 0.38 4.16
CA ILE A 175 15.88 1.70 3.53
C ILE A 175 16.64 1.82 2.20
N THR A 176 17.58 0.90 1.92
CA THR A 176 18.32 0.84 0.66
C THR A 176 17.59 0.09 -0.44
N ALA A 177 16.34 -0.31 -0.20
CA ALA A 177 15.52 -0.98 -1.19
C ALA A 177 15.48 -0.22 -2.52
N PRO A 178 15.74 -0.88 -3.67
CA PRO A 178 15.89 -0.20 -4.94
C PRO A 178 14.52 0.29 -5.47
N LEU A 179 14.54 1.39 -6.22
CA LEU A 179 13.34 1.88 -6.89
C LEU A 179 12.83 0.85 -7.91
N ILE A 180 11.51 0.69 -7.96
CA ILE A 180 10.85 -0.09 -9.02
C ILE A 180 11.08 0.58 -10.37
N ASN A 181 10.96 1.91 -10.42
CA ASN A 181 11.11 2.66 -11.65
C ASN A 181 11.87 3.95 -11.40
N ARG A 182 12.79 4.30 -12.32
CA ARG A 182 13.60 5.52 -12.18
C ARG A 182 12.81 6.83 -12.25
N PHE A 183 11.58 6.79 -12.76
CA PHE A 183 10.70 7.95 -12.86
C PHE A 183 9.68 8.06 -11.72
N GLN A 184 9.55 7.01 -10.92
CA GLN A 184 8.59 6.90 -9.84
C GLN A 184 9.32 6.63 -8.54
N ASP A 185 8.71 7.03 -7.42
CA ASP A 185 9.30 6.83 -6.09
C ASP A 185 8.89 5.49 -5.45
N PHE A 186 8.23 4.60 -6.20
CA PHE A 186 7.92 3.27 -5.69
C PHE A 186 9.19 2.44 -5.55
N VAL A 187 9.30 1.73 -4.45
CA VAL A 187 10.45 0.89 -4.13
C VAL A 187 10.07 -0.58 -4.17
N ASN A 188 11.04 -1.43 -4.47
CA ASN A 188 10.92 -2.85 -4.18
C ASN A 188 11.06 -3.10 -2.68
N ASP A 189 10.61 -4.23 -2.22
CA ASP A 189 10.89 -4.66 -0.86
C ASP A 189 12.29 -5.29 -0.79
N LYS A 190 13.03 -4.91 0.24
CA LYS A 190 14.23 -5.59 0.70
C LYS A 190 14.02 -5.84 2.18
N VAL A 191 13.69 -7.09 2.53
CA VAL A 191 13.15 -7.43 3.85
C VAL A 191 13.95 -8.53 4.51
N ASP A 192 14.43 -8.27 5.70
CA ASP A 192 15.02 -9.27 6.58
C ASP A 192 13.96 -9.81 7.55
N LEU A 193 13.33 -10.94 7.21
CA LEU A 193 12.26 -11.52 8.00
C LEU A 193 12.73 -12.03 9.38
N ARG A 194 14.05 -12.14 9.60
CA ARG A 194 14.63 -12.45 10.92
C ARG A 194 14.41 -11.31 11.92
N GLN A 195 14.16 -10.10 11.41
CA GLN A 195 13.91 -8.89 12.21
C GLN A 195 12.42 -8.54 12.29
N LYS A 196 11.56 -9.29 11.60
CA LYS A 196 10.13 -9.02 11.58
C LYS A 196 9.52 -9.12 12.97
N ILE A 197 8.67 -8.16 13.30
CA ILE A 197 7.89 -8.16 14.53
C ILE A 197 6.58 -8.89 14.26
N ASP A 198 6.53 -10.19 14.59
CA ASP A 198 5.33 -10.98 14.36
C ASP A 198 4.19 -10.58 15.28
N GLY A 199 2.97 -10.59 14.74
CA GLY A 199 1.76 -10.31 15.51
C GLY A 199 1.65 -8.89 16.06
N TRP A 200 2.48 -7.95 15.61
CA TRP A 200 2.48 -6.57 16.11
C TRP A 200 1.11 -5.87 16.03
N TYR A 201 0.23 -6.33 15.16
CA TYR A 201 -1.13 -5.81 14.99
C TYR A 201 -2.18 -6.54 15.84
N ASN A 202 -1.78 -7.58 16.59
CA ASN A 202 -2.70 -8.37 17.40
C ASN A 202 -3.07 -7.64 18.69
N ARG A 203 -4.30 -7.84 19.16
CA ARG A 203 -4.82 -7.25 20.41
C ARG A 203 -4.00 -7.62 21.65
N THR A 204 -3.44 -8.83 21.64
CA THR A 204 -2.67 -9.38 22.78
C THR A 204 -1.18 -9.09 22.68
N PHE A 205 -0.74 -8.35 21.66
CA PHE A 205 0.66 -8.02 21.48
C PHE A 205 1.13 -7.08 22.59
N ASP A 206 2.28 -7.38 23.17
CA ASP A 206 2.94 -6.53 24.18
C ASP A 206 3.74 -5.41 23.48
N ASP A 207 3.32 -4.17 23.68
CA ASP A 207 3.95 -2.97 23.13
C ASP A 207 4.60 -2.07 24.20
N LEU A 208 4.91 -2.61 25.38
CA LEU A 208 5.50 -1.85 26.49
C LEU A 208 6.84 -1.20 26.12
N ASP A 209 7.63 -1.86 25.26
CA ASP A 209 8.92 -1.36 24.78
C ASP A 209 8.80 -0.35 23.62
N TRP A 210 7.59 -0.13 23.09
CA TRP A 210 7.37 0.82 22.02
C TRP A 210 7.33 2.25 22.55
N LYS A 211 7.89 3.16 21.77
CA LYS A 211 7.90 4.59 22.11
C LYS A 211 6.51 5.20 21.93
N ALA A 212 6.26 6.27 22.67
CA ALA A 212 5.17 7.17 22.38
C ALA A 212 5.37 7.82 20.99
N ALA A 213 4.28 8.08 20.29
CA ALA A 213 4.33 8.78 19.03
C ALA A 213 4.79 10.24 19.22
N THR A 214 5.47 10.76 18.22
CA THR A 214 5.89 12.17 18.20
C THR A 214 4.90 12.96 17.36
N LEU A 215 4.49 14.12 17.86
CA LEU A 215 3.62 15.04 17.12
C LEU A 215 4.39 15.71 15.99
N VAL A 216 3.79 15.72 14.80
CA VAL A 216 4.34 16.39 13.63
C VAL A 216 3.84 17.83 13.63
N TYR A 217 4.59 18.72 14.27
CA TYR A 217 4.22 20.13 14.40
C TYR A 217 4.35 20.90 13.08
N ARG A 218 3.54 21.94 12.99
CA ARG A 218 3.40 22.76 11.79
C ARG A 218 4.63 23.56 11.42
N ASN A 219 5.38 24.06 12.38
CA ASN A 219 6.31 25.17 12.14
C ASN A 219 7.74 24.97 12.67
N GLU A 220 8.00 23.98 13.49
CA GLU A 220 9.31 23.90 14.13
C GLU A 220 10.30 23.10 13.28
N GLY A 221 11.38 23.77 12.86
CA GLY A 221 12.54 23.16 12.22
C GLY A 221 12.36 22.69 10.78
N TRP A 222 11.19 22.90 10.17
CA TRP A 222 11.02 22.59 8.75
C TRP A 222 11.45 23.79 7.90
N PRO A 223 12.32 23.59 6.88
CA PRO A 223 12.74 24.71 6.06
C PRO A 223 11.51 25.38 5.43
N PRO A 224 11.33 26.67 5.64
CA PRO A 224 10.30 27.41 4.95
C PRO A 224 10.61 27.33 3.46
N HIS A 225 9.59 26.99 2.68
CA HIS A 225 9.55 27.13 1.22
C HIS A 225 10.90 26.94 0.51
N GLN A 226 11.23 25.76 0.08
CA GLN A 226 12.26 25.63 -0.94
C GLN A 226 11.69 26.30 -2.21
N LYS A 227 12.19 27.51 -2.50
CA LYS A 227 11.74 28.38 -3.61
C LYS A 227 11.71 27.71 -4.99
N ASN A 228 12.36 26.57 -5.15
CA ASN A 228 12.49 25.85 -6.41
C ASN A 228 11.66 24.56 -6.47
N ASN A 229 10.74 24.36 -5.58
CA ASN A 229 9.88 23.20 -5.65
C ASN A 229 8.64 23.55 -6.48
N SER A 230 8.69 23.22 -7.76
CA SER A 230 7.57 23.40 -8.71
C SER A 230 6.25 22.76 -8.24
N ALA A 231 6.30 21.87 -7.28
CA ALA A 231 5.12 21.25 -6.70
C ALA A 231 4.51 22.04 -5.53
N GLY A 232 5.10 23.13 -5.08
CA GLY A 232 4.57 23.96 -3.99
C GLY A 232 4.41 23.25 -2.63
N ALA A 233 4.85 22.04 -2.52
CA ALA A 233 4.64 21.18 -1.37
C ALA A 233 5.68 21.47 -0.30
N THR A 234 5.50 22.55 0.36
CA THR A 234 6.47 23.01 1.33
C THR A 234 6.17 22.63 2.72
N THR A 235 5.02 22.09 2.95
CA THR A 235 4.58 22.10 4.33
C THR A 235 3.87 20.83 4.65
N LEU A 236 4.11 20.34 5.77
CA LEU A 236 3.19 19.65 6.60
C LEU A 236 2.39 18.55 5.90
N PRO A 237 2.14 17.50 6.59
CA PRO A 237 1.12 16.62 6.13
C PRO A 237 -0.09 17.52 5.83
N TRP A 238 -0.32 17.80 4.60
CA TRP A 238 -1.50 18.14 3.87
C TRP A 238 -2.41 19.23 4.44
N VAL A 239 -2.61 20.23 3.65
CA VAL A 239 -3.31 21.48 4.00
C VAL A 239 -4.81 21.26 4.14
N ASN A 240 -5.42 20.58 3.19
CA ASN A 240 -6.85 20.29 3.14
C ASN A 240 -7.07 18.78 3.10
N LEU A 241 -7.93 18.32 3.97
CA LEU A 241 -8.38 16.93 4.00
C LEU A 241 -9.78 16.84 3.42
N ILE A 242 -9.93 16.05 2.37
CA ILE A 242 -11.22 15.80 1.72
C ILE A 242 -11.61 14.33 1.89
N PRO A 243 -12.90 14.03 2.06
CA PRO A 243 -13.35 12.65 2.04
C PRO A 243 -13.00 12.03 0.70
N ARG A 244 -12.62 10.76 0.70
CA ARG A 244 -12.42 10.00 -0.53
C ARG A 244 -13.72 9.97 -1.32
N ASP A 245 -13.66 10.41 -2.57
CA ASP A 245 -14.76 10.43 -3.54
C ASP A 245 -14.70 9.24 -4.54
N LEU A 246 -13.60 8.49 -4.52
CA LEU A 246 -13.39 7.30 -5.33
C LEU A 246 -13.77 6.03 -4.56
N PRO A 247 -14.35 5.02 -5.22
CA PRO A 247 -14.62 3.76 -4.57
C PRO A 247 -13.34 3.10 -4.07
N TYR A 248 -13.46 2.26 -3.04
CA TYR A 248 -12.36 1.44 -2.56
C TYR A 248 -12.01 0.38 -3.62
N LEU A 249 -10.73 0.13 -3.78
CA LEU A 249 -10.26 -0.91 -4.68
C LEU A 249 -10.69 -2.28 -4.14
N LYS A 250 -11.13 -3.16 -5.03
CA LYS A 250 -11.41 -4.54 -4.71
C LYS A 250 -10.10 -5.30 -4.61
N GLU A 251 -9.87 -5.94 -3.48
CA GLU A 251 -8.74 -6.82 -3.24
C GLU A 251 -9.20 -8.28 -3.25
N THR A 252 -8.48 -9.14 -3.98
CA THR A 252 -8.79 -10.57 -4.08
C THR A 252 -7.51 -11.37 -3.95
N ASP A 253 -7.48 -12.29 -2.98
CA ASP A 253 -6.33 -13.17 -2.79
C ASP A 253 -6.33 -14.27 -3.86
N LEU A 254 -5.28 -14.31 -4.68
CA LEU A 254 -5.05 -15.32 -5.69
C LEU A 254 -3.93 -16.25 -5.24
N VAL A 255 -4.22 -17.54 -5.23
CA VAL A 255 -3.20 -18.59 -5.13
C VAL A 255 -2.89 -19.07 -6.54
N ILE A 256 -1.62 -19.03 -6.92
CA ILE A 256 -1.20 -19.49 -8.23
C ILE A 256 -0.79 -20.98 -8.16
N THR A 257 -1.38 -21.79 -9.01
CA THR A 257 -1.10 -23.23 -9.09
C THR A 257 -0.37 -23.63 -10.37
N ASN A 258 -0.38 -22.75 -11.38
CA ASN A 258 0.26 -23.03 -12.66
C ASN A 258 1.78 -22.77 -12.59
N LEU A 259 2.50 -23.72 -12.02
CA LEU A 259 3.95 -23.75 -12.05
C LEU A 259 4.40 -24.25 -13.44
N ILE A 260 5.08 -23.39 -14.20
CA ILE A 260 5.54 -23.72 -15.56
C ILE A 260 7.01 -24.11 -15.62
N LYS A 261 7.81 -23.72 -14.60
CA LYS A 261 9.22 -24.06 -14.55
C LYS A 261 9.68 -24.32 -13.10
N ALA A 262 10.43 -25.39 -12.91
CA ALA A 262 11.07 -25.73 -11.64
C ALA A 262 12.41 -26.43 -11.92
N GLU A 263 13.49 -25.70 -11.80
CA GLU A 263 14.83 -26.20 -12.15
C GLU A 263 15.91 -25.63 -11.23
N GLN A 264 17.05 -26.30 -11.20
CA GLN A 264 18.24 -25.79 -10.53
C GLN A 264 19.11 -25.08 -11.55
N ILE A 265 19.35 -23.81 -11.34
CA ILE A 265 20.20 -22.97 -12.16
C ILE A 265 21.51 -22.67 -11.42
N ASP A 266 22.55 -22.25 -12.15
CA ASP A 266 23.75 -21.70 -11.53
C ASP A 266 23.36 -20.46 -10.71
N THR A 267 24.04 -20.26 -9.58
CA THR A 267 23.77 -19.09 -8.74
C THR A 267 23.99 -17.84 -9.58
N PRO A 268 22.93 -17.09 -9.90
CA PRO A 268 23.09 -15.90 -10.71
C PRO A 268 23.83 -14.80 -9.93
N ASN A 269 24.55 -13.96 -10.65
CA ASN A 269 24.95 -12.69 -10.06
C ASN A 269 23.69 -11.90 -9.69
N ILE A 270 23.61 -11.50 -8.45
CA ILE A 270 22.41 -10.84 -7.87
C ILE A 270 22.00 -9.60 -8.67
N ASP A 271 22.95 -8.91 -9.27
CA ASP A 271 22.69 -7.67 -10.03
C ASP A 271 22.36 -7.90 -11.52
N GLU A 272 22.58 -9.12 -12.03
CA GLU A 272 22.48 -9.44 -13.45
C GLU A 272 21.74 -10.77 -13.67
N ILE A 273 20.49 -10.86 -13.23
CA ILE A 273 19.64 -12.02 -13.54
C ILE A 273 19.34 -12.01 -15.03
N PRO A 274 19.81 -13.00 -15.78
CA PRO A 274 19.60 -13.04 -17.24
C PRO A 274 18.13 -13.28 -17.58
N PRO A 275 17.68 -12.95 -18.80
CA PRO A 275 16.37 -13.32 -19.30
C PRO A 275 16.13 -14.84 -19.17
N ILE A 276 14.98 -15.22 -18.63
CA ILE A 276 14.64 -16.63 -18.34
C ILE A 276 13.63 -17.10 -19.39
N SER A 277 13.94 -18.19 -20.12
CA SER A 277 12.98 -18.80 -21.07
C SER A 277 11.69 -19.21 -20.37
N ILE A 278 10.54 -18.90 -20.97
CA ILE A 278 9.21 -19.29 -20.46
C ILE A 278 8.81 -20.71 -20.90
N GLU A 279 9.61 -21.41 -21.70
CA GLU A 279 9.31 -22.80 -22.07
C GLU A 279 9.14 -23.66 -20.82
N LYS A 280 8.07 -24.47 -20.82
CA LYS A 280 7.75 -25.31 -19.69
C LYS A 280 8.86 -26.35 -19.44
N SER A 281 9.40 -26.31 -18.22
CA SER A 281 10.45 -27.23 -17.77
C SER A 281 10.25 -27.55 -16.30
N ILE A 282 9.73 -28.70 -16.01
CA ILE A 282 9.49 -29.18 -14.65
C ILE A 282 10.22 -30.47 -14.43
N ASN A 283 11.00 -30.55 -13.36
CA ASN A 283 11.60 -31.81 -12.95
C ASN A 283 10.49 -32.84 -12.66
N LEU A 284 10.44 -33.93 -13.42
CA LEU A 284 9.40 -34.94 -13.35
C LEU A 284 9.19 -35.58 -11.96
N ASN A 285 10.18 -35.45 -11.07
CA ASN A 285 10.10 -35.96 -9.69
C ASN A 285 9.62 -34.95 -8.66
N LEU A 286 9.24 -33.73 -9.09
CA LEU A 286 8.77 -32.67 -8.21
C LEU A 286 7.24 -32.69 -8.18
N LYS A 287 6.65 -32.83 -6.97
CA LYS A 287 5.25 -32.50 -6.76
C LYS A 287 5.09 -30.99 -6.89
N THR A 288 4.18 -30.55 -7.74
CA THR A 288 3.95 -29.11 -8.05
C THR A 288 2.74 -28.54 -7.33
N GLU A 289 1.93 -29.40 -6.70
CA GLU A 289 0.80 -28.96 -5.87
C GLU A 289 1.31 -28.46 -4.51
N VAL A 290 0.94 -27.25 -4.15
CA VAL A 290 1.32 -26.68 -2.85
C VAL A 290 0.51 -27.34 -1.72
N PRO A 291 1.13 -27.61 -0.55
CA PRO A 291 2.54 -27.40 -0.25
C PRO A 291 3.45 -28.52 -0.81
N PHE A 292 4.63 -28.16 -1.27
CA PHE A 292 5.64 -29.12 -1.68
C PHE A 292 7.03 -28.77 -1.14
N ILE A 293 7.96 -29.75 -1.15
CA ILE A 293 9.31 -29.57 -0.62
C ILE A 293 10.32 -29.64 -1.77
N LEU A 294 11.10 -28.57 -1.90
CA LEU A 294 12.31 -28.53 -2.69
C LEU A 294 13.43 -29.20 -1.88
N LYS A 295 14.09 -30.20 -2.45
CA LYS A 295 15.30 -30.77 -1.84
C LYS A 295 16.43 -29.73 -1.89
N ALA A 296 17.44 -29.92 -1.04
CA ALA A 296 18.66 -29.14 -1.14
C ALA A 296 19.17 -29.12 -2.59
N PRO A 297 19.51 -27.97 -3.18
CA PRO A 297 20.07 -27.96 -4.54
C PRO A 297 21.48 -28.54 -4.56
N LYS A 298 21.97 -28.85 -5.75
CA LYS A 298 23.37 -29.22 -5.95
C LYS A 298 24.29 -28.04 -5.56
N LYS A 299 25.50 -28.35 -5.13
CA LYS A 299 26.50 -27.32 -4.80
C LYS A 299 26.67 -26.29 -5.93
N GLY A 300 26.61 -25.01 -5.62
CA GLY A 300 26.70 -23.91 -6.59
C GLY A 300 25.44 -23.68 -7.41
N LYS A 301 24.33 -24.35 -7.08
CA LYS A 301 23.03 -24.15 -7.72
C LYS A 301 22.01 -23.52 -6.75
N VAL A 302 20.99 -22.91 -7.32
CA VAL A 302 19.81 -22.38 -6.64
C VAL A 302 18.55 -22.91 -7.31
N TRP A 303 17.44 -22.93 -6.59
CA TRP A 303 16.15 -23.25 -7.19
C TRP A 303 15.55 -22.03 -7.87
N MET A 304 15.07 -22.21 -9.10
CA MET A 304 14.23 -21.27 -9.81
C MET A 304 12.86 -21.91 -10.05
N LEU A 305 11.83 -21.21 -9.58
CA LEU A 305 10.43 -21.55 -9.80
C LEU A 305 9.77 -20.44 -10.61
N MET A 306 9.07 -20.75 -11.69
CA MET A 306 8.33 -19.79 -12.49
C MET A 306 6.86 -20.18 -12.55
N TYR A 307 6.01 -19.26 -12.23
CA TYR A 307 4.56 -19.38 -12.26
C TYR A 307 3.96 -18.45 -13.32
N ASP A 308 2.85 -18.86 -13.95
CA ASP A 308 2.07 -18.06 -14.91
C ASP A 308 0.63 -17.88 -14.39
N PHE A 309 0.21 -16.66 -14.16
CA PHE A 309 -1.18 -16.33 -13.77
C PHE A 309 -2.19 -16.56 -14.92
N GLY A 310 -1.71 -16.75 -16.17
CA GLY A 310 -2.56 -16.89 -17.35
C GLY A 310 -3.04 -15.55 -17.93
N GLU A 311 -3.13 -14.53 -17.09
CA GLU A 311 -3.50 -13.15 -17.45
C GLU A 311 -2.56 -12.14 -16.77
N ILE A 312 -2.56 -10.91 -17.26
CA ILE A 312 -1.88 -9.81 -16.57
C ILE A 312 -2.76 -9.35 -15.41
N ILE A 313 -2.25 -9.45 -14.20
CA ILE A 313 -2.89 -8.92 -13.00
C ILE A 313 -2.11 -7.72 -12.47
N ASN A 314 -2.79 -6.81 -11.78
CA ASN A 314 -2.14 -5.80 -10.96
C ASN A 314 -2.37 -6.17 -9.49
N GLY A 315 -1.31 -6.41 -8.76
CA GLY A 315 -1.43 -6.91 -7.39
C GLY A 315 -0.14 -6.83 -6.59
N THR A 316 -0.20 -7.23 -5.33
CA THR A 316 0.97 -7.39 -4.48
C THR A 316 1.36 -8.86 -4.42
N PRO A 317 2.56 -9.25 -4.93
CA PRO A 317 3.06 -10.60 -4.79
C PRO A 317 3.04 -11.07 -3.34
N ARG A 318 2.67 -12.33 -3.12
CA ARG A 318 2.59 -12.97 -1.81
C ARG A 318 3.21 -14.34 -1.85
N ILE A 319 4.04 -14.64 -0.87
CA ILE A 319 4.62 -15.97 -0.70
C ILE A 319 4.53 -16.43 0.75
N SER A 320 4.45 -17.74 0.91
CA SER A 320 4.60 -18.42 2.19
C SER A 320 5.59 -19.55 2.01
N LEU A 321 6.72 -19.46 2.68
CA LEU A 321 7.85 -20.39 2.59
C LEU A 321 8.29 -20.81 3.99
N GLU A 322 8.79 -22.05 4.09
CA GLU A 322 9.45 -22.56 5.29
C GLU A 322 10.86 -23.02 4.90
N GLY A 323 11.88 -22.32 5.38
CA GLY A 323 13.27 -22.57 5.00
C GLY A 323 14.23 -22.26 6.15
N ALA A 324 15.51 -22.56 5.97
CA ALA A 324 16.52 -22.29 6.98
C ALA A 324 16.73 -20.79 7.18
N LYS A 325 17.08 -20.41 8.41
CA LYS A 325 17.40 -19.03 8.78
C LYS A 325 18.53 -18.48 7.92
N GLY A 326 18.29 -17.32 7.34
CA GLY A 326 19.28 -16.65 6.48
C GLY A 326 19.22 -17.04 5.01
N ASN A 327 18.36 -17.99 4.62
CA ASN A 327 18.14 -18.26 3.20
C ASN A 327 17.64 -17.00 2.51
N HIS A 328 18.12 -16.75 1.30
CA HIS A 328 17.76 -15.59 0.51
C HIS A 328 16.76 -15.99 -0.59
N VAL A 329 15.76 -15.14 -0.83
CA VAL A 329 14.75 -15.35 -1.87
C VAL A 329 14.57 -14.07 -2.67
N ASP A 330 14.78 -14.14 -3.99
CA ASP A 330 14.37 -13.10 -4.92
C ASP A 330 12.97 -13.42 -5.45
N VAL A 331 12.08 -12.42 -5.41
CA VAL A 331 10.74 -12.49 -5.97
C VAL A 331 10.67 -11.53 -7.15
N LEU A 332 10.59 -12.09 -8.35
CA LEU A 332 10.62 -11.36 -9.61
C LEU A 332 9.25 -11.37 -10.26
N CYS A 333 8.82 -10.25 -10.83
CA CYS A 333 7.56 -10.14 -11.56
C CYS A 333 7.76 -9.60 -12.97
N SER A 334 6.90 -10.01 -13.90
CA SER A 334 6.79 -9.39 -15.22
C SER A 334 5.37 -9.49 -15.75
N PRO A 335 4.84 -8.42 -16.37
CA PRO A 335 3.51 -8.43 -16.96
C PRO A 335 3.45 -9.21 -18.29
N PHE A 336 4.58 -9.39 -18.96
CA PHE A 336 4.66 -10.06 -20.25
C PHE A 336 6.03 -10.69 -20.48
N GLN A 337 6.13 -11.44 -21.55
CA GLN A 337 7.39 -11.99 -22.04
C GLN A 337 7.83 -11.24 -23.33
N ILE A 338 9.11 -11.27 -23.62
CA ILE A 338 9.68 -10.70 -24.85
C ILE A 338 10.43 -11.84 -25.55
N ASN A 339 10.01 -12.17 -26.77
CA ASN A 339 10.61 -13.22 -27.60
C ASN A 339 10.76 -14.59 -26.86
N GLY A 340 9.76 -14.98 -26.06
CA GLY A 340 9.80 -16.23 -25.30
C GLY A 340 10.59 -16.16 -24.01
N PHE A 341 10.99 -14.97 -23.55
CA PHE A 341 11.75 -14.79 -22.33
C PHE A 341 11.02 -13.92 -21.32
N PHE A 342 11.03 -14.35 -20.08
CA PHE A 342 10.70 -13.51 -18.92
C PHE A 342 11.85 -12.56 -18.63
N ASN A 343 11.52 -11.31 -18.36
CA ASN A 343 12.47 -10.34 -17.87
C ASN A 343 11.79 -9.45 -16.82
N HIS A 344 12.35 -9.39 -15.61
CA HIS A 344 11.85 -8.53 -14.52
C HIS A 344 12.20 -7.05 -14.72
N THR A 345 13.12 -6.76 -15.64
CA THR A 345 13.53 -5.39 -15.99
C THR A 345 12.91 -4.99 -17.32
N VAL A 346 11.74 -4.37 -17.26
CA VAL A 346 10.96 -3.96 -18.44
C VAL A 346 10.58 -2.49 -18.35
N LEU A 347 10.64 -1.78 -19.48
CA LEU A 347 10.22 -0.37 -19.59
C LEU A 347 10.82 0.53 -18.48
N HIS A 348 12.09 0.36 -18.20
CA HIS A 348 12.82 1.06 -17.13
C HIS A 348 12.35 0.73 -15.70
N SER A 349 11.55 -0.31 -15.54
CA SER A 349 11.13 -0.81 -14.24
C SER A 349 11.90 -2.06 -13.88
N ASN A 350 12.21 -2.22 -12.60
CA ASN A 350 12.82 -3.41 -12.01
C ASN A 350 11.84 -3.97 -10.98
N PHE A 351 11.21 -5.09 -11.28
CA PHE A 351 10.24 -5.73 -10.40
C PHE A 351 10.88 -6.88 -9.62
N ARG A 352 11.74 -6.55 -8.67
CA ARG A 352 12.49 -7.52 -7.86
C ARG A 352 12.40 -7.16 -6.38
N ASP A 353 11.75 -8.01 -5.60
CA ASP A 353 11.80 -7.99 -4.14
C ASP A 353 12.84 -8.98 -3.62
N GLN A 354 13.41 -8.70 -2.46
CA GLN A 354 14.47 -9.50 -1.84
C GLN A 354 14.11 -9.81 -0.39
N LEU A 355 14.20 -11.07 -0.03
CA LEU A 355 13.82 -11.55 1.31
C LEU A 355 14.95 -12.38 1.91
N ILE A 356 15.14 -12.23 3.23
CA ILE A 356 15.96 -13.12 4.04
C ILE A 356 15.03 -13.87 4.98
N LEU A 357 15.00 -15.20 4.91
CA LEU A 357 14.09 -16.04 5.69
C LEU A 357 14.48 -16.09 7.17
N SER A 358 13.47 -16.17 8.05
CA SER A 358 13.63 -16.19 9.50
C SER A 358 14.11 -17.54 10.06
N GLY A 359 13.83 -18.64 9.36
CA GLY A 359 14.10 -20.00 9.79
C GLY A 359 12.86 -20.77 10.22
N GLY A 360 11.70 -20.21 10.04
CA GLY A 360 10.39 -20.82 10.31
C GLY A 360 9.47 -20.69 9.09
N LEU A 361 8.16 -20.65 9.36
CA LEU A 361 7.15 -20.32 8.35
C LEU A 361 7.12 -18.82 8.15
N ASP A 362 7.68 -18.37 7.05
CA ASP A 362 7.68 -16.98 6.65
C ASP A 362 6.51 -16.68 5.73
N GLN A 363 5.77 -15.61 6.05
CA GLN A 363 4.72 -15.04 5.21
C GLN A 363 5.09 -13.61 4.87
N TRP A 364 5.08 -13.31 3.58
CA TRP A 364 5.39 -11.98 3.09
C TRP A 364 4.44 -11.56 1.97
N GLU A 365 4.13 -10.29 1.92
CA GLU A 365 3.37 -9.62 0.86
C GLU A 365 4.07 -8.32 0.48
N SER A 366 4.31 -8.10 -0.80
CA SER A 366 4.95 -6.88 -1.31
C SER A 366 4.21 -5.61 -0.86
N THR A 367 4.99 -4.59 -0.54
CA THR A 367 4.44 -3.29 -0.13
C THR A 367 3.71 -2.62 -1.29
N TYR A 368 4.26 -2.69 -2.50
CA TYR A 368 3.72 -2.02 -3.68
C TYR A 368 3.13 -2.98 -4.71
N LEU A 369 2.16 -2.45 -5.46
CA LEU A 369 1.55 -3.15 -6.58
C LEU A 369 2.59 -3.39 -7.69
N LYS A 370 2.53 -4.57 -8.30
CA LYS A 370 3.32 -4.94 -9.46
C LYS A 370 2.41 -5.54 -10.52
N PRO A 371 2.48 -5.06 -11.76
CA PRO A 371 1.82 -5.73 -12.87
C PRO A 371 2.54 -7.06 -13.13
N SER A 372 1.80 -8.16 -13.11
CA SER A 372 2.38 -9.50 -13.17
C SER A 372 1.52 -10.46 -13.95
N ARG A 373 2.06 -11.07 -14.99
CA ARG A 373 1.59 -12.34 -15.52
C ARG A 373 2.46 -13.48 -15.03
N TYR A 374 3.78 -13.23 -14.99
CA TYR A 374 4.75 -14.21 -14.51
C TYR A 374 5.29 -13.77 -13.16
N LEU A 375 5.44 -14.75 -12.28
CA LEU A 375 6.10 -14.61 -10.98
C LEU A 375 7.21 -15.66 -10.90
N VAL A 376 8.43 -15.21 -10.60
CA VAL A 376 9.59 -16.10 -10.48
C VAL A 376 10.16 -16.00 -9.07
N LEU A 377 10.43 -17.12 -8.46
CA LEU A 377 11.19 -17.23 -7.22
C LEU A 377 12.58 -17.78 -7.52
N ILE A 378 13.63 -17.08 -7.09
CA ILE A 378 14.98 -17.63 -7.04
C ILE A 378 15.32 -17.84 -5.57
N ILE A 379 15.50 -19.11 -5.19
CA ILE A 379 15.65 -19.50 -3.79
C ILE A 379 17.09 -19.98 -3.58
N HIS A 380 17.85 -19.15 -2.87
CA HIS A 380 19.23 -19.40 -2.47
C HIS A 380 19.23 -20.14 -1.13
N SER A 381 19.42 -21.44 -1.16
CA SER A 381 19.42 -22.30 0.02
C SER A 381 20.32 -23.50 -0.18
N GLU A 382 21.05 -23.86 0.84
CA GLU A 382 21.77 -25.14 0.89
C GLU A 382 20.94 -26.25 1.55
N ASN A 383 19.76 -25.93 2.03
CA ASN A 383 18.85 -26.79 2.76
C ASN A 383 17.54 -26.99 1.99
N PRO A 384 16.75 -28.01 2.31
CA PRO A 384 15.39 -28.11 1.78
C PRO A 384 14.54 -26.88 2.12
N VAL A 385 13.66 -26.50 1.19
CA VAL A 385 12.70 -25.42 1.37
C VAL A 385 11.31 -25.92 1.06
N LYS A 386 10.36 -25.69 1.96
CA LYS A 386 8.96 -26.00 1.73
C LYS A 386 8.26 -24.78 1.16
N VAL A 387 7.69 -24.91 -0.01
CA VAL A 387 6.83 -23.93 -0.66
C VAL A 387 5.42 -24.20 -0.18
N VAL A 388 4.88 -23.30 0.64
CA VAL A 388 3.54 -23.45 1.24
C VAL A 388 2.50 -22.78 0.37
N GLN A 389 2.80 -21.59 -0.14
CA GLN A 389 1.89 -20.83 -0.99
C GLN A 389 2.66 -19.82 -1.83
N VAL A 390 2.23 -19.64 -3.06
CA VAL A 390 2.67 -18.58 -3.96
C VAL A 390 1.44 -17.94 -4.59
N GLY A 391 1.43 -16.61 -4.72
CA GLY A 391 0.28 -15.94 -5.28
C GLY A 391 0.43 -14.42 -5.30
N SER A 392 -0.69 -13.75 -5.35
CA SER A 392 -0.77 -12.28 -5.31
C SER A 392 -2.10 -11.84 -4.70
N ARG A 393 -2.11 -10.71 -4.07
CA ARG A 393 -3.36 -9.99 -3.81
C ARG A 393 -3.66 -9.11 -5.00
N LYS A 394 -4.56 -9.57 -5.87
CA LYS A 394 -5.04 -8.83 -7.02
C LYS A 394 -5.82 -7.61 -6.55
N VAL A 395 -5.56 -6.47 -7.19
CA VAL A 395 -6.20 -5.19 -6.85
C VAL A 395 -6.84 -4.63 -8.09
N GLU A 396 -8.14 -4.37 -8.04
CA GLU A 396 -8.95 -3.95 -9.18
C GLU A 396 -9.83 -2.75 -8.81
N TYR A 397 -10.01 -1.84 -9.75
CA TYR A 397 -11.06 -0.85 -9.63
C TYR A 397 -12.43 -1.56 -9.73
N PRO A 398 -13.39 -1.32 -8.83
CA PRO A 398 -14.71 -1.97 -8.86
C PRO A 398 -15.57 -1.35 -9.96
N PHE A 399 -15.23 -1.68 -11.20
CA PHE A 399 -15.92 -1.13 -12.37
C PHE A 399 -17.32 -1.73 -12.52
N GLU A 400 -18.32 -0.87 -12.60
CA GLU A 400 -19.68 -1.24 -12.92
C GLU A 400 -20.00 -0.84 -14.37
N ARG A 401 -20.39 -1.79 -15.17
CA ARG A 401 -20.83 -1.53 -16.55
C ARG A 401 -22.19 -0.86 -16.51
N LYS A 402 -22.26 0.45 -16.79
CA LYS A 402 -23.51 1.24 -16.76
C LYS A 402 -24.07 1.55 -18.16
N GLY A 403 -23.40 1.12 -19.22
CA GLY A 403 -23.81 1.38 -20.59
C GLY A 403 -23.47 0.23 -21.52
N GLU A 404 -24.18 0.17 -22.61
CA GLU A 404 -23.93 -0.76 -23.72
C GLU A 404 -23.96 0.02 -25.03
N ILE A 405 -23.02 -0.26 -25.91
CA ILE A 405 -23.01 0.28 -27.28
C ILE A 405 -23.39 -0.89 -28.18
N LEU A 406 -24.51 -0.74 -28.88
CA LEU A 406 -24.95 -1.68 -29.89
C LEU A 406 -24.69 -1.08 -31.29
N SER A 407 -23.99 -1.80 -32.14
CA SER A 407 -23.78 -1.41 -33.51
C SER A 407 -23.94 -2.61 -34.43
N THR A 408 -24.83 -2.50 -35.40
CA THR A 408 -25.04 -3.50 -36.45
C THR A 408 -24.05 -3.31 -37.60
N GLU A 409 -23.59 -2.07 -37.80
CA GLU A 409 -22.66 -1.71 -38.90
C GLU A 409 -21.20 -1.91 -38.53
N ALA A 410 -20.87 -1.84 -37.24
CA ALA A 410 -19.50 -2.00 -36.74
C ALA A 410 -19.44 -2.97 -35.55
N PRO A 411 -19.72 -4.26 -35.75
CA PRO A 411 -19.78 -5.26 -34.67
C PRO A 411 -18.43 -5.47 -33.95
N TRP A 412 -17.32 -5.00 -34.54
CA TRP A 412 -16.01 -5.01 -33.91
C TRP A 412 -15.90 -4.05 -32.72
N ILE A 413 -16.74 -3.01 -32.62
CA ILE A 413 -16.81 -2.10 -31.47
C ILE A 413 -17.21 -2.86 -30.19
N LEU A 414 -17.99 -3.94 -30.32
CA LEU A 414 -18.45 -4.74 -29.19
C LEU A 414 -17.35 -5.64 -28.59
N ARG A 415 -16.15 -5.65 -29.18
CA ARG A 415 -15.02 -6.46 -28.70
C ARG A 415 -14.05 -5.69 -27.79
N TYR A 416 -14.31 -4.42 -27.60
CA TYR A 416 -13.57 -3.51 -26.74
C TYR A 416 -14.52 -2.87 -25.72
#